data_e67101752b182c116d5c79cd0a337e23
#
_entry.id   e67101752b182c116d5c79cd0a337e23
#
_cell.length_a   1.000
_cell.length_b   1.000
_cell.length_c   1.000
_cell.angle_alpha   90.00
_cell.angle_beta   90.00
_cell.angle_gamma   90.00
#
_symmetry.space_group_name_H-M   'P 1'
#
loop_
_entity.id
_entity.type
_entity.pdbx_description
1 polymer ?
#
loop_
_entity_poly.entity_id
_entity_poly.type
_entity_poly.pdbx_seq_one_letter_code
_entity_poly.pdbx_strand_id
1 'polypeptide(L)'
;MSAPRPMVISMRLSSHSGTRLKKMAHRHGWTPSDASARLVEEGLRRSEFAFIDFRDSPAGRQAYVQGSSLAVWEVALLLRSYKHDVRAVARHLQWPDAKVRAAANYSDAFPEEMEAALSENASTSFEAVKRMLPHADEFIVRKPKKN
;
A
#
# COMPACT_ATOMS: atom_id res chain seq x y z
N MET A 1 -9.85 17.30 -20.12
CA MET A 1 -10.51 17.44 -18.81
C MET A 1 -9.53 18.08 -17.82
N SER A 2 -9.88 19.18 -17.23
CA SER A 2 -9.10 19.75 -16.13
C SER A 2 -9.27 18.88 -14.87
N ALA A 3 -8.18 18.64 -14.12
CA ALA A 3 -8.26 18.01 -12.82
C ALA A 3 -9.26 18.75 -11.92
N PRO A 4 -10.05 18.05 -11.09
CA PRO A 4 -10.97 18.72 -10.16
C PRO A 4 -10.20 19.65 -9.24
N ARG A 5 -10.72 20.84 -9.04
CA ARG A 5 -10.10 21.84 -8.15
C ARG A 5 -10.07 21.28 -6.72
N PRO A 6 -8.97 21.45 -5.99
CA PRO A 6 -8.92 21.03 -4.61
C PRO A 6 -9.99 21.77 -3.78
N MET A 7 -10.71 21.02 -2.97
CA MET A 7 -11.67 21.57 -2.02
C MET A 7 -10.95 21.88 -0.71
N VAL A 8 -11.21 23.06 -0.17
CA VAL A 8 -10.67 23.45 1.14
C VAL A 8 -11.72 23.15 2.22
N ILE A 9 -11.35 22.37 3.20
CA ILE A 9 -12.15 22.06 4.39
C ILE A 9 -11.37 22.51 5.62
N SER A 10 -12.01 23.29 6.48
CA SER A 10 -11.44 23.69 7.77
C SER A 10 -11.95 22.81 8.90
N MET A 11 -11.05 22.38 9.77
CA MET A 11 -11.40 21.59 10.95
C MET A 11 -10.78 22.17 12.20
N ARG A 12 -11.43 21.97 13.33
CA ARG A 12 -10.89 22.29 14.65
C ARG A 12 -10.47 21.00 15.35
N LEU A 13 -9.27 20.99 15.88
CA LEU A 13 -8.72 19.89 16.67
C LEU A 13 -8.58 20.34 18.13
N SER A 14 -8.68 19.40 19.07
CA SER A 14 -8.22 19.65 20.43
C SER A 14 -6.74 20.00 20.42
N SER A 15 -6.26 20.73 21.41
CA SER A 15 -4.82 21.06 21.54
C SER A 15 -3.95 19.81 21.58
N HIS A 16 -4.42 18.74 22.24
CA HIS A 16 -3.74 17.45 22.29
C HIS A 16 -3.62 16.80 20.91
N SER A 17 -4.70 16.74 20.15
CA SER A 17 -4.69 16.19 18.78
C SER A 17 -3.84 17.05 17.83
N GLY A 18 -3.95 18.36 17.95
CA GLY A 18 -3.12 19.30 17.15
C GLY A 18 -1.63 19.11 17.39
N THR A 19 -1.21 18.92 18.64
CA THR A 19 0.18 18.65 18.99
C THR A 19 0.67 17.31 18.42
N ARG A 20 -0.13 16.27 18.49
CA ARG A 20 0.18 14.95 17.90
C ARG A 20 0.32 15.03 16.38
N LEU A 21 -0.57 15.76 15.72
CA LEU A 21 -0.52 15.98 14.28
C LEU A 21 0.77 16.69 13.87
N LYS A 22 1.14 17.76 14.56
CA LYS A 22 2.40 18.50 14.29
C LYS A 22 3.63 17.62 14.47
N LYS A 23 3.67 16.77 15.48
CA LYS A 23 4.77 15.81 15.71
C LYS A 23 4.87 14.79 14.57
N MET A 24 3.73 14.26 14.12
CA MET A 24 3.69 13.33 12.99
C MET A 24 4.16 13.99 11.69
N ALA A 25 3.66 15.18 11.41
CA ALA A 25 4.09 15.96 10.25
C ALA A 25 5.60 16.21 10.26
N HIS A 26 6.15 16.63 11.39
CA HIS A 26 7.59 16.85 11.54
C HIS A 26 8.42 15.60 11.25
N ARG A 27 8.03 14.45 11.79
CA ARG A 27 8.73 13.17 11.55
C ARG A 27 8.78 12.78 10.08
N HIS A 28 7.75 13.13 9.31
CA HIS A 28 7.65 12.78 7.88
C HIS A 28 8.15 13.90 6.94
N GLY A 29 8.56 15.04 7.48
CA GLY A 29 8.92 16.20 6.66
C GLY A 29 7.72 16.83 5.94
N TRP A 30 6.52 16.67 6.48
CA TRP A 30 5.28 17.24 5.95
C TRP A 30 4.89 18.51 6.67
N THR A 31 4.13 19.37 5.99
CA THR A 31 3.40 20.44 6.67
C THR A 31 2.23 19.86 7.48
N PRO A 32 1.75 20.54 8.53
CA PRO A 32 0.53 20.11 9.23
C PRO A 32 -0.68 19.97 8.30
N SER A 33 -0.84 20.82 7.31
CA SER A 33 -1.89 20.72 6.29
C SER A 33 -1.78 19.45 5.45
N ASP A 34 -0.59 19.12 4.98
CA ASP A 34 -0.34 17.89 4.21
C ASP A 34 -0.59 16.64 5.05
N ALA A 35 -0.15 16.64 6.31
CA ALA A 35 -0.40 15.55 7.25
C ALA A 35 -1.89 15.37 7.48
N SER A 36 -2.65 16.46 7.66
CA SER A 36 -4.11 16.42 7.81
C SER A 36 -4.79 15.82 6.58
N ALA A 37 -4.43 16.28 5.39
CA ALA A 37 -5.02 15.78 4.15
C ALA A 37 -4.74 14.29 3.95
N ARG A 38 -3.50 13.84 4.21
CA ARG A 38 -3.12 12.42 4.10
C ARG A 38 -3.88 11.55 5.10
N LEU A 39 -3.99 11.96 6.35
CA LEU A 39 -4.70 11.20 7.38
C LEU A 39 -6.20 11.12 7.12
N VAL A 40 -6.81 12.17 6.60
CA VAL A 40 -8.22 12.16 6.17
C VAL A 40 -8.40 11.18 5.01
N GLU A 41 -7.54 11.23 3.99
CA GLU A 41 -7.60 10.30 2.86
C GLU A 41 -7.44 8.84 3.32
N GLU A 42 -6.47 8.55 4.18
CA GLU A 42 -6.29 7.22 4.75
C GLU A 42 -7.52 6.77 5.56
N GLY A 43 -8.10 7.65 6.34
CA GLY A 43 -9.33 7.37 7.09
C GLY A 43 -10.52 7.04 6.18
N LEU A 44 -10.68 7.78 5.08
CA LEU A 44 -11.71 7.52 4.06
C LEU A 44 -11.47 6.15 3.40
N ARG A 45 -10.25 5.86 2.97
CA ARG A 45 -9.92 4.58 2.36
C ARG A 45 -10.13 3.39 3.30
N ARG A 46 -9.81 3.53 4.58
CA ARG A 46 -10.11 2.50 5.59
C ARG A 46 -11.60 2.24 5.74
N SER A 47 -12.43 3.26 5.62
CA SER A 47 -13.89 3.10 5.69
C SER A 47 -14.50 2.51 4.41
N GLU A 48 -13.85 2.72 3.28
CA GLU A 48 -14.32 2.26 1.95
C GLU A 48 -13.83 0.87 1.58
N PHE A 49 -12.63 0.48 2.05
CA PHE A 49 -11.97 -0.79 1.68
C PHE A 49 -11.76 -1.67 2.91
N ALA A 50 -12.32 -2.87 2.87
CA ALA A 50 -12.10 -3.88 3.89
C ALA A 50 -10.62 -4.32 3.94
N PHE A 51 -10.12 -4.66 5.12
CA PHE A 51 -8.79 -5.21 5.37
C PHE A 51 -7.61 -4.33 4.94
N ILE A 52 -7.82 -3.04 4.73
CA ILE A 52 -6.76 -2.10 4.38
C ILE A 52 -6.36 -1.29 5.61
N ASP A 53 -5.05 -1.17 5.79
CA ASP A 53 -4.42 -0.37 6.84
C ASP A 53 -3.27 0.46 6.23
N PHE A 54 -2.83 1.49 6.93
CA PHE A 54 -1.72 2.33 6.48
C PHE A 54 -0.61 2.32 7.52
N ARG A 55 0.61 2.09 7.08
CA ARG A 55 1.77 2.03 7.96
C ARG A 55 2.97 2.72 7.34
N ASP A 56 3.86 3.17 8.20
CA ASP A 56 5.18 3.63 7.79
C ASP A 56 6.02 2.43 7.36
N SER A 57 6.77 2.60 6.28
CA SER A 57 7.74 1.63 5.79
C SER A 57 9.05 2.35 5.43
N PRO A 58 10.15 1.62 5.17
CA PRO A 58 11.37 2.23 4.66
C PRO A 58 11.18 3.02 3.35
N ALA A 59 10.19 2.65 2.56
CA ALA A 59 9.81 3.33 1.31
C ALA A 59 8.78 4.45 1.51
N GLY A 60 8.47 4.82 2.75
CA GLY A 60 7.45 5.79 3.10
C GLY A 60 6.14 5.18 3.57
N ARG A 61 5.10 5.99 3.64
CA ARG A 61 3.79 5.55 4.09
C ARG A 61 3.07 4.76 3.00
N GLN A 62 2.63 3.55 3.31
CA GLN A 62 2.03 2.62 2.35
C GLN A 62 0.75 1.95 2.88
N ALA A 63 -0.10 1.51 1.93
CA ALA A 63 -1.22 0.64 2.22
C ALA A 63 -0.75 -0.80 2.45
N TYR A 64 -1.24 -1.40 3.51
CA TYR A 64 -0.98 -2.78 3.92
C TYR A 64 -2.28 -3.56 4.02
N VAL A 65 -2.17 -4.87 3.86
CA VAL A 65 -3.28 -5.77 4.17
C VAL A 65 -3.30 -6.01 5.67
N GLN A 66 -4.41 -5.69 6.31
CA GLN A 66 -4.58 -5.75 7.76
C GLN A 66 -4.26 -7.13 8.33
N GLY A 67 -3.52 -7.16 9.42
CA GLY A 67 -3.10 -8.39 10.08
C GLY A 67 -1.99 -9.15 9.34
N SER A 68 -1.35 -8.54 8.36
CA SER A 68 -0.21 -9.12 7.64
C SER A 68 0.97 -8.15 7.58
N SER A 69 2.12 -8.63 7.14
CA SER A 69 3.30 -7.80 6.83
C SER A 69 3.38 -7.39 5.36
N LEU A 70 2.39 -7.78 4.55
CA LEU A 70 2.38 -7.50 3.11
C LEU A 70 1.70 -6.17 2.80
N ALA A 71 2.40 -5.33 2.05
CA ALA A 71 1.82 -4.16 1.40
C ALA A 71 0.85 -4.59 0.29
N VAL A 72 -0.14 -3.77 0.00
CA VAL A 72 -1.13 -4.10 -1.05
C VAL A 72 -0.46 -4.30 -2.41
N TRP A 73 0.56 -3.52 -2.76
CA TRP A 73 1.28 -3.68 -4.02
C TRP A 73 1.99 -5.04 -4.15
N GLU A 74 2.43 -5.64 -3.05
CA GLU A 74 3.04 -6.99 -3.04
C GLU A 74 1.99 -8.04 -3.37
N VAL A 75 0.78 -7.92 -2.83
CA VAL A 75 -0.34 -8.80 -3.18
C VAL A 75 -0.79 -8.59 -4.63
N ALA A 76 -0.77 -7.34 -5.11
CA ALA A 76 -1.05 -7.02 -6.51
C ALA A 76 -0.03 -7.68 -7.45
N LEU A 77 1.24 -7.72 -7.07
CA LEU A 77 2.29 -8.40 -7.83
C LEU A 77 2.05 -9.92 -7.87
N LEU A 78 1.67 -10.52 -6.74
CA LEU A 78 1.29 -11.94 -6.70
C LEU A 78 0.08 -12.23 -7.60
N LEU A 79 -0.94 -11.38 -7.55
CA LEU A 79 -2.12 -11.52 -8.42
C LEU A 79 -1.74 -11.51 -9.90
N ARG A 80 -0.83 -10.63 -10.31
CA ARG A 80 -0.31 -10.62 -11.69
C ARG A 80 0.40 -11.93 -12.03
N SER A 81 1.23 -12.45 -11.16
CA SER A 81 1.98 -13.71 -11.40
C SER A 81 1.07 -14.94 -11.42
N TYR A 82 -0.06 -14.91 -10.74
CA TYR A 82 -1.09 -15.95 -10.76
C TYR A 82 -2.24 -15.66 -11.74
N LYS A 83 -2.04 -14.78 -12.72
CA LYS A 83 -3.04 -14.41 -13.73
C LYS A 83 -4.38 -13.93 -13.12
N HIS A 84 -4.30 -13.19 -12.03
CA HIS A 84 -5.44 -12.67 -11.26
C HIS A 84 -6.35 -13.76 -10.66
N ASP A 85 -5.83 -14.97 -10.45
CA ASP A 85 -6.55 -16.03 -9.75
C ASP A 85 -6.49 -15.79 -8.22
N VAL A 86 -7.56 -15.21 -7.69
CA VAL A 86 -7.69 -14.89 -6.26
C VAL A 86 -7.53 -16.12 -5.38
N ARG A 87 -8.12 -17.24 -5.77
CA ARG A 87 -8.04 -18.50 -4.97
C ARG A 87 -6.62 -19.05 -4.93
N ALA A 88 -5.91 -18.97 -6.04
CA ALA A 88 -4.52 -19.44 -6.09
C ALA A 88 -3.62 -18.57 -5.18
N VAL A 89 -3.78 -17.27 -5.19
CA VAL A 89 -3.04 -16.35 -4.31
C VAL A 89 -3.43 -16.59 -2.84
N ALA A 90 -4.72 -16.77 -2.56
CA ALA A 90 -5.19 -17.06 -1.20
C ALA A 90 -4.59 -18.36 -0.64
N ARG A 91 -4.51 -19.41 -1.44
CA ARG A 91 -3.82 -20.65 -1.06
C ARG A 91 -2.32 -20.44 -0.83
N HIS A 92 -1.67 -19.68 -1.70
CA HIS A 92 -0.24 -19.35 -1.58
C HIS A 92 0.06 -18.62 -0.26
N LEU A 93 -0.76 -17.64 0.08
CA LEU A 93 -0.61 -16.83 1.30
C LEU A 93 -1.21 -17.50 2.55
N GLN A 94 -1.99 -18.55 2.39
CA GLN A 94 -2.80 -19.17 3.45
C GLN A 94 -3.78 -18.18 4.07
N TRP A 95 -4.41 -17.40 3.21
CA TRP A 95 -5.40 -16.38 3.58
C TRP A 95 -6.81 -16.75 3.11
N PRO A 96 -7.84 -16.17 3.75
CA PRO A 96 -9.19 -16.21 3.19
C PRO A 96 -9.24 -15.50 1.84
N ASP A 97 -10.03 -15.99 0.90
CA ASP A 97 -10.26 -15.36 -0.41
C ASP A 97 -10.67 -13.89 -0.29
N ALA A 98 -11.51 -13.57 0.68
CA ALA A 98 -12.00 -12.21 0.93
C ALA A 98 -10.86 -11.21 1.18
N LYS A 99 -9.79 -11.64 1.84
CA LYS A 99 -8.63 -10.81 2.15
C LYS A 99 -7.80 -10.48 0.90
N VAL A 100 -7.61 -11.45 0.02
CA VAL A 100 -6.97 -11.25 -1.28
C VAL A 100 -7.84 -10.38 -2.19
N ARG A 101 -9.15 -10.62 -2.19
CA ARG A 101 -10.11 -9.83 -2.96
C ARG A 101 -10.14 -8.37 -2.53
N ALA A 102 -10.01 -8.09 -1.25
CA ALA A 102 -9.90 -6.72 -0.72
C ALA A 102 -8.65 -6.01 -1.26
N ALA A 103 -7.51 -6.68 -1.29
CA ALA A 103 -6.29 -6.15 -1.90
C ALA A 103 -6.45 -5.90 -3.41
N ALA A 104 -7.12 -6.81 -4.12
CA ALA A 104 -7.43 -6.63 -5.54
C ALA A 104 -8.33 -5.40 -5.77
N ASN A 105 -9.38 -5.24 -4.98
CA ASN A 105 -10.28 -4.09 -5.09
C ASN A 105 -9.56 -2.76 -4.85
N TYR A 106 -8.70 -2.70 -3.85
CA TYR A 106 -7.88 -1.52 -3.59
C TYR A 106 -6.93 -1.21 -4.75
N SER A 107 -6.25 -2.23 -5.26
CA SER A 107 -5.33 -2.10 -6.40
C SER A 107 -6.02 -1.57 -7.64
N ASP A 108 -7.24 -2.03 -7.92
CA ASP A 108 -8.05 -1.59 -9.06
C ASP A 108 -8.52 -0.14 -8.90
N ALA A 109 -8.77 0.30 -7.68
CA ALA A 109 -9.17 1.68 -7.38
C ALA A 109 -8.01 2.68 -7.45
N PHE A 110 -6.79 2.24 -7.17
CA PHE A 110 -5.60 3.07 -7.12
C PHE A 110 -4.46 2.53 -8.01
N PRO A 111 -4.68 2.40 -9.31
CA PRO A 111 -3.71 1.78 -10.22
C PRO A 111 -2.40 2.57 -10.32
N GLU A 112 -2.44 3.89 -10.27
CA GLU A 112 -1.25 4.75 -10.33
C GLU A 112 -0.35 4.56 -9.11
N GLU A 113 -0.94 4.40 -7.93
CA GLU A 113 -0.22 4.11 -6.68
C GLU A 113 0.48 2.75 -6.77
N MET A 114 -0.20 1.74 -7.32
CA MET A 114 0.36 0.41 -7.53
C MET A 114 1.52 0.44 -8.54
N GLU A 115 1.36 1.13 -9.66
CA GLU A 115 2.41 1.25 -10.67
C GLU A 115 3.64 2.00 -10.14
N ALA A 116 3.44 3.05 -9.35
CA ALA A 116 4.53 3.78 -8.71
C ALA A 116 5.32 2.86 -7.75
N ALA A 117 4.63 2.09 -6.92
CA ALA A 117 5.26 1.15 -5.99
C ALA A 117 6.00 0.03 -6.72
N LEU A 118 5.42 -0.52 -7.77
CA LEU A 118 6.05 -1.56 -8.60
C LEU A 118 7.29 -1.03 -9.35
N SER A 119 7.23 0.18 -9.88
CA SER A 119 8.36 0.83 -10.55
C SER A 119 9.50 1.09 -9.58
N GLU A 120 9.22 1.59 -8.40
CA GLU A 120 10.19 1.81 -7.33
C GLU A 120 10.83 0.49 -6.88
N ASN A 121 10.04 -0.56 -6.72
CA ASN A 121 10.53 -1.90 -6.39
C ASN A 121 11.42 -2.49 -7.50
N ALA A 122 11.08 -2.29 -8.78
CA ALA A 122 11.87 -2.76 -9.90
C ALA A 122 13.26 -2.10 -9.97
N SER A 123 13.40 -0.88 -9.45
CA SER A 123 14.68 -0.17 -9.37
C SER A 123 15.55 -0.61 -8.19
N THR A 124 15.00 -1.39 -7.26
CA THR A 124 15.66 -1.87 -6.04
C THR A 124 16.09 -3.31 -6.24
N SER A 125 17.39 -3.61 -6.08
CA SER A 125 17.87 -4.98 -6.19
C SER A 125 17.28 -5.91 -5.13
N PHE A 126 17.08 -7.18 -5.46
CA PHE A 126 16.61 -8.20 -4.51
C PHE A 126 17.47 -8.24 -3.24
N GLU A 127 18.78 -8.09 -3.35
CA GLU A 127 19.69 -8.04 -2.20
C GLU A 127 19.38 -6.87 -1.26
N ALA A 128 19.01 -5.71 -1.78
CA ALA A 128 18.60 -4.57 -0.98
C ALA A 128 17.25 -4.83 -0.29
N VAL A 129 16.30 -5.42 -1.00
CA VAL A 129 14.99 -5.83 -0.45
C VAL A 129 15.18 -6.87 0.67
N LYS A 130 16.04 -7.85 0.47
CA LYS A 130 16.34 -8.89 1.45
C LYS A 130 16.94 -8.34 2.74
N ARG A 131 17.76 -7.29 2.66
CA ARG A 131 18.30 -6.60 3.85
C ARG A 131 17.22 -5.87 4.64
N MET A 132 16.24 -5.31 3.95
CA MET A 132 15.12 -4.60 4.59
C MET A 132 14.02 -5.54 5.09
N LEU A 133 13.86 -6.68 4.43
CA LEU A 133 12.86 -7.71 4.71
C LEU A 133 13.56 -9.07 4.90
N PRO A 134 14.03 -9.41 6.11
CA PRO A 134 14.81 -10.64 6.34
C PRO A 134 14.11 -11.95 5.97
N HIS A 135 12.79 -11.89 5.77
CA HIS A 135 11.96 -13.05 5.40
C HIS A 135 11.57 -13.06 3.91
N ALA A 136 12.18 -12.19 3.09
CA ALA A 136 11.90 -12.17 1.66
C ALA A 136 12.61 -13.34 0.96
N ASP A 137 11.86 -14.12 0.20
CA ASP A 137 12.37 -15.20 -0.63
C ASP A 137 12.24 -14.84 -2.10
N GLU A 138 13.25 -15.13 -2.89
CA GLU A 138 13.23 -14.94 -4.33
C GLU A 138 12.69 -16.17 -5.04
N PHE A 139 11.60 -16.00 -5.76
CA PHE A 139 11.06 -17.04 -6.63
C PHE A 139 11.50 -16.80 -8.08
N ILE A 140 12.42 -17.64 -8.55
CA ILE A 140 12.84 -17.59 -9.96
C ILE A 140 11.82 -18.38 -10.79
N VAL A 141 10.95 -17.66 -11.50
CA VAL A 141 10.07 -18.27 -12.50
C VAL A 141 10.87 -18.55 -13.76
N ARG A 142 11.28 -19.79 -13.96
CA ARG A 142 11.88 -20.22 -15.23
C ARG A 142 10.80 -20.28 -16.31
N LYS A 143 10.98 -19.50 -17.38
CA LYS A 143 10.12 -19.65 -18.56
C LYS A 143 10.25 -21.07 -19.09
N PRO A 144 9.13 -21.77 -19.41
CA PRO A 144 9.22 -23.06 -20.07
C PRO A 144 9.93 -22.91 -21.41
N LYS A 145 10.90 -23.83 -21.68
CA LYS A 145 11.53 -23.88 -22.98
C LYS A 145 10.44 -24.14 -24.02
N LYS A 146 10.32 -23.28 -25.01
CA LYS A 146 9.53 -23.59 -26.21
C LYS A 146 10.25 -24.71 -26.94
N ASN A 147 9.61 -25.88 -27.02
CA ASN A 147 9.96 -26.90 -28.02
C ASN A 147 9.48 -26.44 -29.38
#